data_8690b3ffeabb89a75917b98d8e1df0bf
#
_entry.id   8690b3ffeabb89a75917b98d8e1df0bf
#
_cell.length_a   1.000
_cell.length_b   1.000
_cell.length_c   1.000
_cell.angle_alpha   90.00
_cell.angle_beta   90.00
_cell.angle_gamma   90.00
#
_symmetry.space_group_name_H-M   'P 1'
#
loop_
_entity.id
_entity.type
_entity.pdbx_description
1 polymer ?
#
loop_
_entity_poly.entity_id
_entity_poly.type
_entity_poly.pdbx_seq_one_letter_code
_entity_poly.pdbx_strand_id
1 'polypeptide(L)'
;MFTAYFRLLVITALLTGSTIATPQKILFVGNSYTGQVRSAVTKFFAASAHREIRLEFITPGGRTLKQHSEEAKTVERISGGGWDIVVLQDQSQTPAVFPEKFFSSSKGLNKVITESGAKTAYYQTWGRRDGDKQNAERFGTYTKMQDALTKSYAQAAQRDKAILIPVGEVWRAVRKSDSRLGRELYKGDGSHPSAKGAYLAACCLYAVLTGGDPASVKFDGGLPAAQASAIREITREITRQTVSGRVPAGN
;
A
#
# COMPACT_ATOMS: atom_id res chain seq x y z
N MET A 1 66.63 2.49 -24.02
CA MET A 1 65.70 3.05 -23.06
C MET A 1 64.32 3.12 -23.72
N PHE A 2 63.44 2.14 -23.42
CA PHE A 2 62.04 2.12 -23.92
C PHE A 2 61.15 2.48 -22.75
N THR A 3 60.47 3.63 -22.85
CA THR A 3 59.51 4.09 -21.85
C THR A 3 58.13 3.58 -22.24
N ALA A 4 57.59 2.63 -21.48
CA ALA A 4 56.23 2.12 -21.67
C ALA A 4 55.23 3.04 -20.99
N TYR A 5 54.32 3.65 -21.78
CA TYR A 5 53.16 4.41 -21.27
C TYR A 5 52.01 3.43 -20.95
N PHE A 6 51.74 3.25 -19.68
CA PHE A 6 50.57 2.52 -19.19
C PHE A 6 49.35 3.45 -19.26
N ARG A 7 48.46 3.23 -20.23
CA ARG A 7 47.16 3.93 -20.29
C ARG A 7 46.15 3.27 -19.34
N LEU A 8 45.86 3.98 -18.27
CA LEU A 8 44.81 3.58 -17.33
C LEU A 8 43.42 3.80 -17.97
N LEU A 9 42.73 2.69 -18.31
CA LEU A 9 41.38 2.74 -18.82
C LEU A 9 40.42 2.88 -17.61
N VAL A 10 39.89 4.09 -17.37
CA VAL A 10 38.84 4.29 -16.39
C VAL A 10 37.52 3.86 -17.01
N ILE A 11 37.04 2.68 -16.63
CA ILE A 11 35.70 2.19 -16.97
C ILE A 11 34.68 2.88 -16.02
N THR A 12 34.05 3.92 -16.51
CA THR A 12 32.91 4.56 -15.81
C THR A 12 31.69 3.65 -16.00
N ALA A 13 31.36 2.84 -14.99
CA ALA A 13 30.13 2.07 -14.97
C ALA A 13 28.95 3.06 -14.82
N LEU A 14 28.26 3.30 -15.92
CA LEU A 14 26.95 3.97 -15.91
C LEU A 14 25.95 3.05 -15.20
N LEU A 15 25.66 3.34 -13.94
CA LEU A 15 24.51 2.80 -13.23
C LEU A 15 23.23 3.33 -13.93
N THR A 16 22.75 2.59 -14.89
CA THR A 16 21.41 2.81 -15.46
C THR A 16 20.40 2.41 -14.40
N GLY A 17 20.07 3.32 -13.48
CA GLY A 17 18.91 3.19 -12.64
C GLY A 17 17.69 3.11 -13.55
N SER A 18 17.04 1.94 -13.60
CA SER A 18 15.73 1.82 -14.27
C SER A 18 14.76 2.76 -13.58
N THR A 19 14.52 3.92 -14.17
CA THR A 19 13.42 4.79 -13.77
C THR A 19 12.14 4.02 -14.07
N ILE A 20 11.45 3.56 -13.02
CA ILE A 20 10.12 3.00 -13.18
C ILE A 20 9.25 4.14 -13.72
N ALA A 21 8.73 3.97 -14.94
CA ALA A 21 7.84 4.95 -15.53
C ALA A 21 6.63 5.16 -14.60
N THR A 22 6.22 6.42 -14.40
CA THR A 22 5.03 6.76 -13.62
C THR A 22 3.81 6.09 -14.25
N PRO A 23 3.00 5.34 -13.49
CA PRO A 23 1.81 4.69 -14.04
C PRO A 23 0.80 5.73 -14.52
N GLN A 24 0.08 5.42 -15.59
CA GLN A 24 -0.97 6.27 -16.13
C GLN A 24 -2.36 5.84 -15.65
N LYS A 25 -2.55 4.54 -15.39
CA LYS A 25 -3.82 3.94 -15.00
C LYS A 25 -3.66 2.95 -13.85
N ILE A 26 -4.38 3.18 -12.77
CA ILE A 26 -4.36 2.34 -11.58
C ILE A 26 -5.78 1.89 -11.24
N LEU A 27 -5.98 0.57 -11.11
CA LEU A 27 -7.21 -0.03 -10.62
C LEU A 27 -7.05 -0.45 -9.17
N PHE A 28 -8.00 -0.07 -8.34
CA PHE A 28 -8.11 -0.54 -6.96
C PHE A 28 -9.22 -1.59 -6.84
N VAL A 29 -8.87 -2.78 -6.37
CA VAL A 29 -9.79 -3.89 -6.10
C VAL A 29 -9.73 -4.20 -4.60
N GLY A 30 -10.85 -3.98 -3.91
CA GLY A 30 -10.93 -4.13 -2.47
C GLY A 30 -12.35 -4.05 -1.94
N ASN A 31 -12.50 -3.50 -0.75
CA ASN A 31 -13.80 -3.40 -0.09
C ASN A 31 -14.00 -2.04 0.59
N SER A 32 -14.78 -1.98 1.68
CA SER A 32 -15.05 -0.73 2.41
C SER A 32 -13.78 -0.02 2.91
N TYR A 33 -12.69 -0.74 3.20
CA TYR A 33 -11.43 -0.11 3.60
C TYR A 33 -10.85 0.76 2.48
N THR A 34 -10.79 0.23 1.26
CA THR A 34 -10.38 0.97 0.06
C THR A 34 -11.45 2.01 -0.33
N GLY A 35 -12.72 1.64 -0.27
CA GLY A 35 -13.83 2.54 -0.62
C GLY A 35 -13.87 3.81 0.25
N GLN A 36 -13.59 3.68 1.55
CA GLN A 36 -13.63 4.82 2.48
C GLN A 36 -12.40 5.73 2.39
N VAL A 37 -11.28 5.27 1.83
CA VAL A 37 -10.12 6.13 1.54
C VAL A 37 -10.18 6.75 0.14
N ARG A 38 -11.05 6.28 -0.76
CA ARG A 38 -11.16 6.71 -2.16
C ARG A 38 -11.15 8.22 -2.33
N SER A 39 -11.99 8.95 -1.59
CA SER A 39 -12.09 10.42 -1.71
C SER A 39 -10.75 11.11 -1.37
N ALA A 40 -10.09 10.69 -0.29
CA ALA A 40 -8.80 11.24 0.12
C ALA A 40 -7.71 10.92 -0.93
N VAL A 41 -7.67 9.69 -1.43
CA VAL A 41 -6.73 9.27 -2.48
C VAL A 41 -6.94 10.10 -3.74
N THR A 42 -8.16 10.20 -4.25
CA THR A 42 -8.46 10.96 -5.47
C THR A 42 -8.06 12.44 -5.33
N LYS A 43 -8.38 13.07 -4.18
CA LYS A 43 -8.01 14.48 -3.93
C LYS A 43 -6.51 14.66 -3.78
N PHE A 44 -5.82 13.72 -3.14
CA PHE A 44 -4.38 13.78 -2.96
C PHE A 44 -3.65 13.70 -4.31
N PHE A 45 -4.03 12.76 -5.17
CA PHE A 45 -3.49 12.65 -6.51
C PHE A 45 -3.79 13.90 -7.36
N ALA A 46 -5.02 14.40 -7.33
CA ALA A 46 -5.44 15.60 -8.06
C ALA A 46 -4.65 16.86 -7.64
N ALA A 47 -4.21 16.95 -6.38
CA ALA A 47 -3.41 18.05 -5.85
C ALA A 47 -1.90 17.87 -6.07
N SER A 48 -1.48 16.76 -6.66
CA SER A 48 -0.07 16.40 -6.85
C SER A 48 0.44 16.71 -8.25
N ALA A 49 1.74 16.51 -8.47
CA ALA A 49 2.35 16.52 -9.81
C ALA A 49 1.88 15.37 -10.71
N HIS A 50 1.22 14.36 -10.13
CA HIS A 50 0.72 13.16 -10.82
C HIS A 50 -0.81 13.17 -11.00
N ARG A 51 -1.41 14.35 -11.15
CA ARG A 51 -2.87 14.54 -11.30
C ARG A 51 -3.46 13.86 -12.54
N GLU A 52 -2.64 13.56 -13.54
CA GLU A 52 -3.07 12.90 -14.78
C GLU A 52 -3.27 11.39 -14.64
N ILE A 53 -2.86 10.80 -13.51
CA ILE A 53 -3.03 9.37 -13.27
C ILE A 53 -4.52 9.07 -13.10
N ARG A 54 -5.04 8.18 -13.94
CA ARG A 54 -6.41 7.70 -13.86
C ARG A 54 -6.56 6.65 -12.78
N LEU A 55 -7.43 6.91 -11.79
CA LEU A 55 -7.73 6.02 -10.68
C LEU A 55 -9.13 5.43 -10.84
N GLU A 56 -9.26 4.11 -10.79
CA GLU A 56 -10.55 3.43 -10.77
C GLU A 56 -10.66 2.49 -9.57
N PHE A 57 -11.90 2.23 -9.12
CA PHE A 57 -12.16 1.52 -7.87
C PHE A 57 -13.29 0.51 -8.01
N ILE A 58 -13.03 -0.73 -7.64
CA ILE A 58 -14.01 -1.79 -7.44
C ILE A 58 -13.99 -2.14 -5.95
N THR A 59 -14.92 -1.58 -5.17
CA THR A 59 -14.83 -1.62 -3.70
C THR A 59 -16.17 -1.91 -3.01
N PRO A 60 -16.86 -3.00 -3.37
CA PRO A 60 -18.07 -3.40 -2.66
C PRO A 60 -17.77 -3.76 -1.21
N GLY A 61 -18.68 -3.35 -0.28
CA GLY A 61 -18.47 -3.51 1.15
C GLY A 61 -18.27 -4.97 1.57
N GLY A 62 -17.30 -5.21 2.48
CA GLY A 62 -17.04 -6.52 3.08
C GLY A 62 -16.45 -7.58 2.15
N ARG A 63 -16.27 -7.30 0.87
CA ARG A 63 -15.82 -8.29 -0.11
C ARG A 63 -14.39 -8.75 0.13
N THR A 64 -14.15 -10.05 -0.03
CA THR A 64 -12.83 -10.68 0.03
C THR A 64 -12.21 -10.77 -1.37
N LEU A 65 -10.88 -10.97 -1.46
CA LEU A 65 -10.21 -11.23 -2.73
C LEU A 65 -10.70 -12.53 -3.38
N LYS A 66 -11.11 -13.53 -2.57
CA LYS A 66 -11.76 -14.74 -3.11
C LYS A 66 -13.02 -14.39 -3.90
N GLN A 67 -13.91 -13.60 -3.32
CA GLN A 67 -15.14 -13.17 -4.00
C GLN A 67 -14.87 -12.32 -5.24
N HIS A 68 -13.81 -11.51 -5.23
CA HIS A 68 -13.37 -10.78 -6.42
C HIS A 68 -12.84 -11.69 -7.53
N SER A 69 -12.10 -12.75 -7.17
CA SER A 69 -11.58 -13.72 -8.14
C SER A 69 -12.66 -14.60 -8.77
N GLU A 70 -13.80 -14.74 -8.10
CA GLU A 70 -14.96 -15.51 -8.57
C GLU A 70 -16.00 -14.67 -9.32
N GLU A 71 -15.86 -13.33 -9.30
CA GLU A 71 -16.77 -12.42 -9.98
C GLU A 71 -16.27 -12.10 -11.40
N ALA A 72 -16.97 -12.61 -12.40
CA ALA A 72 -16.60 -12.42 -13.82
C ALA A 72 -16.35 -10.96 -14.17
N LYS A 73 -17.21 -10.03 -13.75
CA LYS A 73 -17.07 -8.59 -14.04
C LYS A 73 -15.77 -8.01 -13.47
N THR A 74 -15.34 -8.43 -12.28
CA THR A 74 -14.07 -7.99 -11.69
C THR A 74 -12.90 -8.55 -12.48
N VAL A 75 -12.92 -9.83 -12.82
CA VAL A 75 -11.87 -10.49 -13.62
C VAL A 75 -11.77 -9.86 -15.02
N GLU A 76 -12.88 -9.67 -15.72
CA GLU A 76 -12.95 -8.99 -17.01
C GLU A 76 -12.41 -7.56 -16.93
N ARG A 77 -12.74 -6.82 -15.86
CA ARG A 77 -12.23 -5.45 -15.69
C ARG A 77 -10.72 -5.40 -15.48
N ILE A 78 -10.16 -6.37 -14.77
CA ILE A 78 -8.71 -6.50 -14.61
C ILE A 78 -8.05 -6.85 -15.95
N SER A 79 -8.52 -7.90 -16.61
CA SER A 79 -7.88 -8.43 -17.83
C SER A 79 -8.02 -7.52 -19.06
N GLY A 80 -9.14 -6.80 -19.19
CA GLY A 80 -9.44 -5.98 -20.35
C GLY A 80 -9.11 -4.49 -20.22
N GLY A 81 -8.62 -4.03 -19.04
CA GLY A 81 -8.56 -2.61 -18.73
C GLY A 81 -7.31 -1.84 -19.18
N GLY A 82 -6.24 -2.49 -19.59
CA GLY A 82 -4.95 -1.85 -19.93
C GLY A 82 -4.40 -1.05 -18.73
N TRP A 83 -4.39 -1.66 -17.57
CA TRP A 83 -3.87 -1.08 -16.33
C TRP A 83 -2.35 -1.16 -16.28
N ASP A 84 -1.69 -0.17 -15.66
CA ASP A 84 -0.28 -0.27 -15.33
C ASP A 84 -0.09 -0.97 -13.98
N ILE A 85 -1.00 -0.68 -13.03
CA ILE A 85 -0.99 -1.29 -11.70
C ILE A 85 -2.43 -1.67 -11.30
N VAL A 86 -2.58 -2.86 -10.72
CA VAL A 86 -3.79 -3.27 -10.00
C VAL A 86 -3.46 -3.43 -8.53
N VAL A 87 -4.12 -2.64 -7.69
CA VAL A 87 -3.96 -2.64 -6.24
C VAL A 87 -4.98 -3.57 -5.62
N LEU A 88 -4.53 -4.59 -4.89
CA LEU A 88 -5.36 -5.59 -4.23
C LEU A 88 -5.40 -5.35 -2.71
N GLN A 89 -6.61 -5.29 -2.14
CA GLN A 89 -6.84 -5.22 -0.70
C GLN A 89 -7.89 -6.24 -0.30
N ASP A 90 -7.54 -7.17 0.60
CA ASP A 90 -8.49 -8.18 1.10
C ASP A 90 -9.31 -7.66 2.29
N GLN A 91 -10.35 -8.39 2.68
CA GLN A 91 -11.16 -8.11 3.86
C GLN A 91 -10.25 -8.02 5.10
N SER A 92 -10.55 -7.06 5.99
CA SER A 92 -9.66 -6.64 7.09
C SER A 92 -9.12 -7.74 8.00
N GLN A 93 -9.85 -8.85 8.13
CA GLN A 93 -9.46 -9.99 8.97
C GLN A 93 -8.79 -11.11 8.17
N THR A 94 -9.15 -11.27 6.88
CA THR A 94 -8.75 -12.43 6.07
C THR A 94 -7.24 -12.67 6.08
N PRO A 95 -6.36 -11.67 5.84
CA PRO A 95 -4.92 -11.95 5.82
C PRO A 95 -4.34 -12.34 7.18
N ALA A 96 -4.97 -11.91 8.29
CA ALA A 96 -4.52 -12.26 9.64
C ALA A 96 -5.12 -13.59 10.12
N VAL A 97 -6.43 -13.78 9.93
CA VAL A 97 -7.19 -14.91 10.51
C VAL A 97 -7.12 -16.14 9.62
N PHE A 98 -7.16 -15.94 8.30
CA PHE A 98 -7.23 -17.00 7.28
C PHE A 98 -6.16 -16.78 6.18
N PRO A 99 -4.86 -16.76 6.54
CA PRO A 99 -3.79 -16.41 5.59
C PRO A 99 -3.78 -17.31 4.35
N GLU A 100 -4.10 -18.59 4.48
CA GLU A 100 -4.16 -19.51 3.33
C GLU A 100 -5.23 -19.12 2.31
N LYS A 101 -6.39 -18.62 2.77
CA LYS A 101 -7.44 -18.10 1.87
C LYS A 101 -6.96 -16.84 1.15
N PHE A 102 -6.28 -15.94 1.87
CA PHE A 102 -5.64 -14.77 1.30
C PHE A 102 -4.58 -15.14 0.26
N PHE A 103 -3.68 -16.07 0.59
CA PHE A 103 -2.61 -16.49 -0.32
C PHE A 103 -3.15 -17.15 -1.60
N SER A 104 -4.16 -18.02 -1.47
CA SER A 104 -4.78 -18.65 -2.63
C SER A 104 -5.44 -17.64 -3.56
N SER A 105 -6.27 -16.75 -3.00
CA SER A 105 -7.03 -15.76 -3.78
C SER A 105 -6.13 -14.69 -4.40
N SER A 106 -5.15 -14.19 -3.63
CA SER A 106 -4.20 -13.19 -4.11
C SER A 106 -3.33 -13.74 -5.24
N LYS A 107 -2.88 -15.00 -5.16
CA LYS A 107 -2.13 -15.68 -6.22
C LYS A 107 -2.96 -15.80 -7.51
N GLY A 108 -4.23 -16.18 -7.40
CA GLY A 108 -5.14 -16.28 -8.55
C GLY A 108 -5.33 -14.94 -9.25
N LEU A 109 -5.60 -13.87 -8.49
CA LEU A 109 -5.73 -12.53 -9.05
C LEU A 109 -4.42 -11.99 -9.60
N ASN A 110 -3.27 -12.25 -8.94
CA ASN A 110 -1.97 -11.87 -9.46
C ASN A 110 -1.70 -12.47 -10.83
N LYS A 111 -2.07 -13.73 -11.06
CA LYS A 111 -1.96 -14.38 -12.37
C LYS A 111 -2.73 -13.60 -13.43
N VAL A 112 -4.01 -13.29 -13.19
CA VAL A 112 -4.85 -12.51 -14.13
C VAL A 112 -4.23 -11.14 -14.42
N ILE A 113 -3.73 -10.46 -13.38
CA ILE A 113 -3.12 -9.14 -13.49
C ILE A 113 -1.85 -9.19 -14.36
N THR A 114 -0.96 -10.13 -14.09
CA THR A 114 0.31 -10.24 -14.83
C THR A 114 0.09 -10.69 -16.28
N GLU A 115 -0.87 -11.56 -16.52
CA GLU A 115 -1.28 -11.97 -17.87
C GLU A 115 -1.89 -10.81 -18.67
N SER A 116 -2.49 -9.82 -18.02
CA SER A 116 -2.97 -8.58 -18.67
C SER A 116 -1.88 -7.53 -18.92
N GLY A 117 -0.63 -7.80 -18.53
CA GLY A 117 0.51 -6.88 -18.64
C GLY A 117 0.64 -5.87 -17.49
N ALA A 118 -0.25 -5.90 -16.50
CA ALA A 118 -0.22 -5.01 -15.36
C ALA A 118 0.70 -5.53 -14.23
N LYS A 119 1.12 -4.62 -13.34
CA LYS A 119 1.81 -4.97 -12.10
C LYS A 119 0.81 -5.11 -10.95
N THR A 120 1.03 -6.11 -10.09
CA THR A 120 0.27 -6.25 -8.86
C THR A 120 0.86 -5.38 -7.76
N ALA A 121 0.02 -4.72 -6.99
CA ALA A 121 0.38 -4.04 -5.75
C ALA A 121 -0.52 -4.54 -4.61
N TYR A 122 0.07 -4.87 -3.46
CA TYR A 122 -0.68 -5.28 -2.28
C TYR A 122 -0.81 -4.12 -1.30
N TYR A 123 -2.05 -3.70 -1.06
CA TYR A 123 -2.39 -2.69 -0.07
C TYR A 123 -2.51 -3.33 1.31
N GLN A 124 -1.42 -3.32 2.08
CA GLN A 124 -1.38 -3.79 3.45
C GLN A 124 -2.26 -2.90 4.32
N THR A 125 -3.29 -3.50 4.90
CA THR A 125 -4.19 -2.82 5.81
C THR A 125 -3.62 -2.75 7.23
N TRP A 126 -4.36 -2.11 8.14
CA TRP A 126 -4.01 -1.90 9.55
C TRP A 126 -4.82 -2.79 10.49
N GLY A 127 -4.24 -3.09 11.65
CA GLY A 127 -4.92 -3.79 12.73
C GLY A 127 -6.07 -2.95 13.32
N ARG A 128 -7.10 -3.61 13.84
CA ARG A 128 -8.19 -2.94 14.55
C ARG A 128 -7.68 -2.21 15.78
N ARG A 129 -8.24 -1.05 16.09
CA ARG A 129 -7.77 -0.11 17.13
C ARG A 129 -7.47 -0.76 18.47
N ASP A 130 -8.35 -1.62 18.92
CA ASP A 130 -8.30 -2.27 20.22
C ASP A 130 -8.19 -3.81 20.10
N GLY A 131 -7.65 -4.28 18.96
CA GLY A 131 -7.60 -5.70 18.59
C GLY A 131 -8.88 -6.22 17.95
N ASP A 132 -8.85 -7.47 17.51
CA ASP A 132 -10.01 -8.14 16.89
C ASP A 132 -10.80 -8.91 17.95
N LYS A 133 -11.93 -8.33 18.39
CA LYS A 133 -12.80 -8.91 19.41
C LYS A 133 -13.40 -10.26 19.00
N GLN A 134 -13.60 -10.50 17.70
CA GLN A 134 -14.16 -11.77 17.18
C GLN A 134 -13.13 -12.90 17.23
N ASN A 135 -11.84 -12.56 17.23
CA ASN A 135 -10.72 -13.48 17.29
C ASN A 135 -9.78 -13.09 18.44
N ALA A 136 -10.33 -12.71 19.58
CA ALA A 136 -9.61 -12.09 20.69
C ALA A 136 -8.50 -13.00 21.25
N GLU A 137 -8.69 -14.30 21.27
CA GLU A 137 -7.69 -15.26 21.73
C GLU A 137 -6.36 -15.11 20.96
N ARG A 138 -6.42 -14.95 19.64
CA ARG A 138 -5.24 -14.78 18.77
C ARG A 138 -4.85 -13.32 18.56
N PHE A 139 -5.82 -12.44 18.40
CA PHE A 139 -5.66 -11.06 17.94
C PHE A 139 -6.33 -10.03 18.86
N GLY A 140 -6.39 -10.29 20.16
CA GLY A 140 -7.02 -9.42 21.18
C GLY A 140 -6.32 -8.08 21.38
N THR A 141 -5.20 -7.82 20.69
CA THR A 141 -4.51 -6.51 20.71
C THR A 141 -4.23 -6.04 19.29
N TYR A 142 -4.10 -4.70 19.12
CA TYR A 142 -3.68 -4.10 17.85
C TYR A 142 -2.40 -4.74 17.33
N THR A 143 -1.38 -4.86 18.19
CA THR A 143 -0.05 -5.34 17.80
C THR A 143 -0.11 -6.75 17.24
N LYS A 144 -0.76 -7.68 17.92
CA LYS A 144 -0.89 -9.07 17.45
C LYS A 144 -1.58 -9.14 16.07
N MET A 145 -2.63 -8.35 15.86
CA MET A 145 -3.32 -8.33 14.57
C MET A 145 -2.46 -7.68 13.48
N GLN A 146 -1.80 -6.56 13.80
CA GLN A 146 -0.94 -5.86 12.83
C GLN A 146 0.25 -6.74 12.41
N ASP A 147 0.89 -7.46 13.34
CA ASP A 147 2.01 -8.35 13.02
C ASP A 147 1.59 -9.45 12.05
N ALA A 148 0.42 -10.05 12.27
CA ALA A 148 -0.12 -11.06 11.37
C ALA A 148 -0.44 -10.49 9.98
N LEU A 149 -1.04 -9.29 9.90
CA LEU A 149 -1.29 -8.60 8.63
C LEU A 149 0.02 -8.30 7.90
N THR A 150 1.01 -7.74 8.61
CA THR A 150 2.32 -7.42 8.05
C THR A 150 2.99 -8.64 7.44
N LYS A 151 3.02 -9.74 8.20
CA LYS A 151 3.59 -11.01 7.74
C LYS A 151 2.91 -11.51 6.47
N SER A 152 1.58 -11.58 6.47
CA SER A 152 0.83 -12.14 5.34
C SER A 152 0.97 -11.32 4.07
N TYR A 153 0.85 -9.99 4.16
CA TYR A 153 1.01 -9.12 2.99
C TYR A 153 2.46 -9.11 2.46
N ALA A 154 3.46 -9.12 3.35
CA ALA A 154 4.87 -9.20 2.93
C ALA A 154 5.17 -10.52 2.22
N GLN A 155 4.68 -11.64 2.75
CA GLN A 155 4.84 -12.95 2.11
C GLN A 155 4.16 -13.02 0.72
N ALA A 156 2.95 -12.47 0.58
CA ALA A 156 2.28 -12.41 -0.71
C ALA A 156 3.06 -11.55 -1.72
N ALA A 157 3.52 -10.36 -1.29
CA ALA A 157 4.30 -9.46 -2.14
C ALA A 157 5.61 -10.09 -2.60
N GLN A 158 6.32 -10.77 -1.70
CA GLN A 158 7.57 -11.47 -2.02
C GLN A 158 7.33 -12.62 -3.00
N ARG A 159 6.33 -13.48 -2.73
CA ARG A 159 5.97 -14.62 -3.59
C ARG A 159 5.66 -14.20 -5.02
N ASP A 160 4.89 -13.10 -5.16
CA ASP A 160 4.35 -12.64 -6.43
C ASP A 160 5.25 -11.58 -7.10
N LYS A 161 6.39 -11.24 -6.50
CA LYS A 161 7.26 -10.12 -6.91
C LYS A 161 6.46 -8.83 -7.11
N ALA A 162 5.45 -8.62 -6.27
CA ALA A 162 4.51 -7.53 -6.31
C ALA A 162 4.97 -6.34 -5.46
N ILE A 163 4.41 -5.17 -5.74
CA ILE A 163 4.63 -3.97 -4.95
C ILE A 163 3.93 -4.13 -3.60
N LEU A 164 4.61 -3.87 -2.48
CA LEU A 164 4.00 -3.78 -1.16
C LEU A 164 3.74 -2.30 -0.82
N ILE A 165 2.49 -1.97 -0.52
CA ILE A 165 2.09 -0.64 -0.04
C ILE A 165 1.85 -0.73 1.47
N PRO A 166 2.78 -0.26 2.31
CA PRO A 166 2.84 -0.58 3.74
C PRO A 166 1.98 0.37 4.58
N VAL A 167 0.70 0.58 4.23
CA VAL A 167 -0.19 1.51 4.95
C VAL A 167 -0.32 1.12 6.42
N GLY A 168 -0.40 -0.19 6.73
CA GLY A 168 -0.46 -0.68 8.11
C GLY A 168 0.79 -0.37 8.92
N GLU A 169 1.98 -0.32 8.30
CA GLU A 169 3.22 0.07 8.98
C GLU A 169 3.29 1.58 9.23
N VAL A 170 2.85 2.40 8.26
CA VAL A 170 2.70 3.84 8.49
C VAL A 170 1.71 4.10 9.64
N TRP A 171 0.60 3.35 9.66
CA TRP A 171 -0.40 3.40 10.72
C TRP A 171 0.20 3.05 12.09
N ARG A 172 0.99 1.96 12.16
CA ARG A 172 1.73 1.53 13.34
C ARG A 172 2.69 2.62 13.83
N ALA A 173 3.46 3.21 12.93
CA ALA A 173 4.42 4.26 13.26
C ALA A 173 3.75 5.51 13.82
N VAL A 174 2.63 5.96 13.23
CA VAL A 174 1.83 7.09 13.77
C VAL A 174 1.28 6.75 15.15
N ARG A 175 0.75 5.53 15.37
CA ARG A 175 0.27 5.10 16.69
C ARG A 175 1.37 5.07 17.75
N LYS A 176 2.61 4.79 17.34
CA LYS A 176 3.78 4.76 18.25
C LYS A 176 4.27 6.17 18.58
N SER A 177 4.27 7.08 17.60
CA SER A 177 4.77 8.46 17.79
C SER A 177 3.76 9.36 18.53
N ASP A 178 2.47 9.19 18.27
CA ASP A 178 1.37 9.94 18.89
C ASP A 178 0.19 9.00 19.13
N SER A 179 0.02 8.57 20.38
CA SER A 179 -1.04 7.64 20.77
C SER A 179 -2.44 8.22 20.57
N ARG A 180 -2.62 9.53 20.74
CA ARG A 180 -3.90 10.22 20.54
C ARG A 180 -4.25 10.24 19.06
N LEU A 181 -3.35 10.77 18.22
CA LEU A 181 -3.53 10.78 16.77
C LEU A 181 -3.74 9.35 16.25
N GLY A 182 -2.95 8.38 16.74
CA GLY A 182 -3.07 6.98 16.39
C GLY A 182 -4.45 6.37 16.68
N ARG A 183 -5.14 6.79 17.74
CA ARG A 183 -6.54 6.39 18.02
C ARG A 183 -7.53 7.12 17.13
N GLU A 184 -7.25 8.36 16.78
CA GLU A 184 -8.08 9.21 15.92
C GLU A 184 -8.02 8.82 14.43
N LEU A 185 -7.10 7.93 14.02
CA LEU A 185 -7.06 7.37 12.66
C LEU A 185 -8.30 6.50 12.35
N TYR A 186 -9.02 6.05 13.37
CA TYR A 186 -10.19 5.17 13.21
C TYR A 186 -11.50 5.92 13.40
N LYS A 187 -12.55 5.40 12.77
CA LYS A 187 -13.93 5.73 13.13
C LYS A 187 -14.29 5.13 14.49
N GLY A 188 -15.48 5.44 14.98
CA GLY A 188 -16.00 4.94 16.26
C GLY A 188 -16.00 3.42 16.40
N ASP A 189 -16.13 2.69 15.29
CA ASP A 189 -16.09 1.23 15.24
C ASP A 189 -14.70 0.62 15.51
N GLY A 190 -13.66 1.44 15.56
CA GLY A 190 -12.28 1.00 15.79
C GLY A 190 -11.68 0.16 14.66
N SER A 191 -12.29 0.18 13.48
CA SER A 191 -11.95 -0.65 12.33
C SER A 191 -11.74 0.18 11.08
N HIS A 192 -12.77 0.90 10.61
CA HIS A 192 -12.71 1.73 9.43
C HIS A 192 -11.92 3.02 9.64
N PRO A 193 -11.32 3.57 8.55
CA PRO A 193 -10.55 4.79 8.63
C PRO A 193 -11.43 6.01 8.89
N SER A 194 -10.99 6.90 9.78
CA SER A 194 -11.50 8.27 9.88
C SER A 194 -10.97 9.11 8.70
N ALA A 195 -11.30 10.41 8.67
CA ALA A 195 -10.68 11.33 7.72
C ALA A 195 -9.15 11.38 7.85
N LYS A 196 -8.62 11.31 9.09
CA LYS A 196 -7.18 11.25 9.35
C LYS A 196 -6.54 9.96 8.85
N GLY A 197 -7.19 8.81 9.10
CA GLY A 197 -6.74 7.52 8.58
C GLY A 197 -6.80 7.45 7.04
N ALA A 198 -7.84 8.02 6.44
CA ALA A 198 -7.95 8.11 4.98
C ALA A 198 -6.86 8.98 4.36
N TYR A 199 -6.51 10.10 5.03
CA TYR A 199 -5.40 10.95 4.61
C TYR A 199 -4.05 10.22 4.69
N LEU A 200 -3.79 9.52 5.80
CA LEU A 200 -2.58 8.70 5.97
C LEU A 200 -2.47 7.65 4.84
N ALA A 201 -3.56 6.93 4.57
CA ALA A 201 -3.57 5.94 3.49
C ALA A 201 -3.29 6.59 2.13
N ALA A 202 -3.87 7.78 1.85
CA ALA A 202 -3.61 8.51 0.62
C ALA A 202 -2.13 8.92 0.47
N CYS A 203 -1.49 9.40 1.53
CA CYS A 203 -0.05 9.72 1.54
C CYS A 203 0.79 8.49 1.16
N CYS A 204 0.51 7.34 1.79
CA CYS A 204 1.26 6.11 1.57
C CYS A 204 1.04 5.53 0.16
N LEU A 205 -0.21 5.47 -0.29
CA LEU A 205 -0.57 5.03 -1.63
C LEU A 205 0.10 5.90 -2.70
N TYR A 206 0.05 7.22 -2.55
CA TYR A 206 0.71 8.15 -3.45
C TYR A 206 2.23 7.90 -3.49
N ALA A 207 2.89 7.89 -2.34
CA ALA A 207 4.34 7.74 -2.26
C ALA A 207 4.83 6.45 -2.94
N VAL A 208 4.16 5.33 -2.71
CA VAL A 208 4.58 4.02 -3.26
C VAL A 208 4.23 3.89 -4.74
N LEU A 209 3.03 4.31 -5.14
CA LEU A 209 2.55 4.11 -6.52
C LEU A 209 3.19 5.06 -7.53
N THR A 210 3.69 6.23 -7.08
CA THR A 210 4.30 7.23 -7.96
C THR A 210 5.78 7.47 -7.72
N GLY A 211 6.31 7.04 -6.58
CA GLY A 211 7.65 7.44 -6.11
C GLY A 211 7.72 8.90 -5.66
N GLY A 212 6.59 9.62 -5.65
CA GLY A 212 6.53 11.03 -5.29
C GLY A 212 6.65 11.26 -3.78
N ASP A 213 7.19 12.42 -3.40
CA ASP A 213 7.23 12.83 -1.98
C ASP A 213 5.86 13.35 -1.54
N PRO A 214 5.19 12.71 -0.56
CA PRO A 214 3.90 13.19 -0.06
C PRO A 214 3.98 14.57 0.58
N ALA A 215 5.17 15.02 1.01
CA ALA A 215 5.36 16.36 1.56
C ALA A 215 5.24 17.47 0.51
N SER A 216 5.44 17.15 -0.77
CA SER A 216 5.31 18.12 -1.87
C SER A 216 3.85 18.42 -2.25
N VAL A 217 2.88 17.62 -1.78
CA VAL A 217 1.48 17.73 -2.17
C VAL A 217 0.74 18.73 -1.28
N LYS A 218 0.12 19.74 -1.89
CA LYS A 218 -0.63 20.80 -1.19
C LYS A 218 -2.08 20.35 -0.89
N PHE A 219 -2.21 19.24 -0.19
CA PHE A 219 -3.50 18.73 0.29
C PHE A 219 -3.30 18.12 1.67
N ASP A 220 -3.93 18.68 2.68
CA ASP A 220 -3.80 18.29 4.08
C ASP A 220 -4.97 17.42 4.60
N GLY A 221 -5.96 17.16 3.74
CA GLY A 221 -7.14 16.37 4.12
C GLY A 221 -8.07 17.05 5.14
N GLY A 222 -7.91 18.35 5.37
CA GLY A 222 -8.61 19.11 6.40
C GLY A 222 -8.06 18.85 7.81
N LEU A 223 -6.86 18.30 7.93
CA LEU A 223 -6.17 18.10 9.21
C LEU A 223 -5.45 19.37 9.65
N PRO A 224 -5.22 19.55 10.97
CA PRO A 224 -4.27 20.54 11.47
C PRO A 224 -2.90 20.36 10.81
N ALA A 225 -2.25 21.46 10.40
CA ALA A 225 -1.00 21.44 9.64
C ALA A 225 0.09 20.56 10.28
N ALA A 226 0.25 20.63 11.61
CA ALA A 226 1.21 19.81 12.34
C ALA A 226 0.93 18.30 12.21
N GLN A 227 -0.34 17.88 12.27
CA GLN A 227 -0.73 16.46 12.11
C GLN A 227 -0.51 15.99 10.67
N ALA A 228 -0.88 16.82 9.70
CA ALA A 228 -0.65 16.50 8.29
C ALA A 228 0.84 16.35 7.98
N SER A 229 1.69 17.26 8.51
CA SER A 229 3.15 17.19 8.37
C SER A 229 3.72 15.91 9.00
N ALA A 230 3.36 15.62 10.24
CA ALA A 230 3.82 14.42 10.94
C ALA A 230 3.46 13.13 10.17
N ILE A 231 2.24 13.02 9.66
CA ILE A 231 1.82 11.86 8.84
C ILE A 231 2.67 11.75 7.57
N ARG A 232 2.94 12.86 6.87
CA ARG A 232 3.76 12.85 5.64
C ARG A 232 5.21 12.43 5.92
N GLU A 233 5.81 12.92 6.98
CA GLU A 233 7.19 12.60 7.38
C GLU A 233 7.33 11.14 7.73
N ILE A 234 6.43 10.61 8.57
CA ILE A 234 6.39 9.19 8.93
C ILE A 234 6.16 8.33 7.67
N THR A 235 5.25 8.74 6.80
CA THR A 235 5.02 8.04 5.54
C THR A 235 6.28 7.96 4.70
N ARG A 236 6.96 9.08 4.50
CA ARG A 236 8.21 9.15 3.74
C ARG A 236 9.28 8.22 4.29
N GLU A 237 9.45 8.20 5.61
CA GLU A 237 10.42 7.33 6.28
C GLU A 237 10.12 5.85 6.03
N ILE A 238 8.89 5.42 6.33
CA ILE A 238 8.47 4.01 6.20
C ILE A 238 8.51 3.53 4.74
N THR A 239 8.05 4.36 3.79
CA THR A 239 8.03 3.96 2.37
C THR A 239 9.44 3.84 1.79
N ARG A 240 10.39 4.68 2.19
CA ARG A 240 11.81 4.55 1.82
C ARG A 240 12.42 3.24 2.33
N GLN A 241 12.14 2.88 3.58
CA GLN A 241 12.62 1.62 4.17
C GLN A 241 12.05 0.41 3.43
N THR A 242 10.78 0.45 3.05
CA THR A 242 10.13 -0.62 2.30
C THR A 242 10.75 -0.82 0.92
N VAL A 243 10.98 0.25 0.17
CA VAL A 243 11.60 0.20 -1.17
C VAL A 243 13.05 -0.30 -1.10
N SER A 244 13.78 0.01 -0.03
CA SER A 244 15.17 -0.46 0.16
C SER A 244 15.28 -1.90 0.70
N GLY A 245 14.17 -2.63 0.83
CA GLY A 245 14.15 -3.99 1.38
C GLY A 245 14.41 -4.07 2.90
N ARG A 246 14.39 -2.94 3.60
CA ARG A 246 14.63 -2.81 5.05
C ARG A 246 13.33 -2.75 5.86
N VAL A 247 12.26 -3.39 5.41
CA VAL A 247 11.07 -3.50 6.27
C VAL A 247 11.48 -4.31 7.49
N PRO A 248 11.36 -3.79 8.72
CA PRO A 248 11.59 -4.60 9.91
C PRO A 248 10.59 -5.76 9.86
N ALA A 249 11.08 -6.99 9.76
CA ALA A 249 10.29 -8.13 10.19
C ALA A 249 9.87 -7.82 11.62
N GLY A 250 8.57 -7.80 11.91
CA GLY A 250 8.07 -7.58 13.27
C GLY A 250 8.79 -8.56 14.21
N ASN A 251 9.47 -8.00 15.21
CA ASN A 251 9.99 -8.77 16.34
C ASN A 251 8.84 -9.34 17.14
#